data_dec5d1468a8d03693ad84a4de53e25c0
#
_entry.id   dec5d1468a8d03693ad84a4de53e25c0
#
_cell.length_a   1.000
_cell.length_b   1.000
_cell.length_c   1.000
_cell.angle_alpha   90.00
_cell.angle_beta   90.00
_cell.angle_gamma   90.00
#
_symmetry.space_group_name_H-M   'P 1'
#
loop_
_entity.id
_entity.type
_entity.pdbx_description
1 polymer ?
#
loop_
_entity_poly.entity_id
_entity_poly.type
_entity_poly.pdbx_seq_one_letter_code
_entity_poly.pdbx_strand_id
1 'polypeptide(L)'
;MRLGRYELLARLAQGGMGEIFLARLDGAAGFAKLYAIKRILPQFAADPRFRKMLIGEAQIASKMAHSNICQVYELGESDGQLYIVMEYLEGVTLLPLLRASQRQQRPLDFGFISAVLLQLCDALHYAHELRDRDGNSLGVIHRDVTLANVFVCESGTAKVLDFGIAKVKSAQGAQQTQGGEVKGKYAYMAPEQLRGEELSRRVDVFALGIVAYETIALRRLFQRQTDYLTFHAVLEQPIADIRRYRPDVPQPLVDVLMKALSRDADQRFPTVRAMGTALADAIARPWAHEQIGELVQSLFADEIRTRQTAVEKAIEQDGATAEGPPIASNAAEGDDDEQGFPSVETETGPISTEVQTVVDRLARPGPLLPPPPDTPTPTPTPSPARTWMWIALALVVLAGGGVAVAFLIQRQPQAPTEIIVEKSDAETREADTKTVKQSFGRLMACATKHPVRADKAEVAVEIDATGKATSIRFEPAEINTGALGTCLRDVFQGISFATRNASSGLQLVVMLPSKKP
;
A
#
# COMPACT_ATOMS: atom_id res chain seq x y z
N MET A 1 2.56 -15.93 23.02
CA MET A 1 2.96 -16.44 21.68
C MET A 1 4.39 -16.02 21.40
N ARG A 2 5.21 -16.90 20.76
CA ARG A 2 6.62 -16.56 20.43
C ARG A 2 6.85 -16.52 18.93
N LEU A 3 7.70 -15.60 18.49
CA LEU A 3 8.16 -15.48 17.13
C LEU A 3 9.70 -15.40 17.12
N GLY A 4 10.35 -16.52 16.82
CA GLY A 4 11.78 -16.69 17.07
C GLY A 4 12.12 -16.52 18.56
N ARG A 5 13.02 -15.56 18.85
CA ARG A 5 13.45 -15.27 20.23
C ARG A 5 12.56 -14.22 20.95
N TYR A 6 11.59 -13.65 20.24
CA TYR A 6 10.73 -12.59 20.77
C TYR A 6 9.41 -13.16 21.29
N GLU A 7 8.97 -12.67 22.45
CA GLU A 7 7.66 -12.96 22.98
C GLU A 7 6.69 -11.87 22.56
N LEU A 8 5.63 -12.25 21.84
CA LEU A 8 4.58 -11.33 21.42
C LEU A 8 3.63 -11.09 22.60
N LEU A 9 3.54 -9.85 23.05
CA LEU A 9 2.74 -9.44 24.20
C LEU A 9 1.33 -9.03 23.77
N ALA A 10 1.22 -8.17 22.76
CA ALA A 10 -0.05 -7.61 22.33
C ALA A 10 0.00 -7.16 20.88
N ARG A 11 -1.13 -7.17 20.19
CA ARG A 11 -1.25 -6.60 18.85
C ARG A 11 -1.40 -5.08 18.96
N LEU A 12 -0.52 -4.32 18.30
CA LEU A 12 -0.56 -2.86 18.24
C LEU A 12 -1.42 -2.37 17.09
N ALA A 13 -1.27 -3.00 15.92
CA ALA A 13 -1.98 -2.59 14.71
C ALA A 13 -2.14 -3.76 13.73
N GLN A 14 -3.10 -3.63 12.82
CA GLN A 14 -3.30 -4.53 11.70
C GLN A 14 -3.38 -3.72 10.41
N GLY A 15 -2.65 -4.12 9.38
CA GLY A 15 -2.66 -3.48 8.06
C GLY A 15 -2.68 -4.52 6.95
N GLY A 16 -2.81 -4.09 5.71
CA GLY A 16 -3.00 -4.97 4.57
C GLY A 16 -1.88 -5.95 4.28
N MET A 17 -0.66 -5.63 4.68
CA MET A 17 0.49 -6.49 4.43
C MET A 17 0.95 -7.26 5.67
N GLY A 18 0.43 -6.93 6.86
CA GLY A 18 0.90 -7.53 8.10
C GLY A 18 0.24 -6.99 9.34
N GLU A 19 0.62 -7.55 10.45
CA GLU A 19 0.20 -7.15 11.79
C GLU A 19 1.40 -6.66 12.57
N ILE A 20 1.21 -5.62 13.38
CA ILE A 20 2.26 -5.07 14.23
C ILE A 20 1.97 -5.49 15.67
N PHE A 21 2.95 -6.13 16.28
CA PHE A 21 2.88 -6.58 17.67
C PHE A 21 3.86 -5.83 18.55
N LEU A 22 3.45 -5.54 19.78
CA LEU A 22 4.38 -5.30 20.86
C LEU A 22 5.03 -6.62 21.23
N ALA A 23 6.34 -6.63 21.33
CA ALA A 23 7.11 -7.81 21.68
C ALA A 23 8.18 -7.51 22.73
N ARG A 24 8.52 -8.52 23.52
CA ARG A 24 9.56 -8.49 24.53
C ARG A 24 10.70 -9.41 24.14
N LEU A 25 11.91 -8.96 24.36
CA LEU A 25 13.11 -9.78 24.31
C LEU A 25 13.72 -9.81 25.71
N ASP A 26 13.71 -10.98 26.33
CA ASP A 26 14.31 -11.19 27.63
C ASP A 26 15.80 -11.44 27.49
N GLY A 27 16.58 -10.80 28.34
CA GLY A 27 18.01 -10.94 28.47
C GLY A 27 18.42 -11.54 29.82
N ALA A 28 19.72 -11.56 30.08
CA ALA A 28 20.25 -12.03 31.36
C ALA A 28 19.86 -11.10 32.52
N ALA A 29 19.77 -11.68 33.72
CA ALA A 29 19.56 -10.94 34.98
C ALA A 29 18.27 -10.06 35.01
N GLY A 30 17.21 -10.50 34.36
CA GLY A 30 15.93 -9.77 34.38
C GLY A 30 15.89 -8.57 33.40
N PHE A 31 16.92 -8.40 32.59
CA PHE A 31 16.87 -7.39 31.51
C PHE A 31 15.80 -7.77 30.49
N ALA A 32 14.91 -6.84 30.20
CA ALA A 32 13.91 -7.00 29.15
C ALA A 32 13.84 -5.72 28.32
N LYS A 33 13.66 -5.87 27.00
CA LYS A 33 13.50 -4.73 26.09
C LYS A 33 12.28 -4.94 25.21
N LEU A 34 11.52 -3.86 25.01
CA LEU A 34 10.35 -3.85 24.15
C LEU A 34 10.73 -3.50 22.71
N TYR A 35 10.03 -4.13 21.76
CA TYR A 35 10.16 -3.97 20.32
C TYR A 35 8.79 -3.92 19.67
N ALA A 36 8.70 -3.30 18.52
CA ALA A 36 7.60 -3.50 17.60
C ALA A 36 7.99 -4.57 16.57
N ILE A 37 7.12 -5.55 16.34
CA ILE A 37 7.37 -6.61 15.35
C ILE A 37 6.26 -6.57 14.31
N LYS A 38 6.64 -6.33 13.05
CA LYS A 38 5.75 -6.40 11.89
C LYS A 38 5.80 -7.83 11.34
N ARG A 39 4.74 -8.60 11.60
CA ARG A 39 4.53 -9.95 11.08
C ARG A 39 3.89 -9.85 9.69
N ILE A 40 4.52 -10.43 8.69
CA ILE A 40 4.03 -10.38 7.30
C ILE A 40 2.96 -11.44 7.11
N LEU A 41 1.84 -11.10 6.49
CA LEU A 41 0.76 -12.06 6.23
C LEU A 41 1.23 -13.19 5.30
N PRO A 42 0.79 -14.46 5.54
CA PRO A 42 1.28 -15.65 4.80
C PRO A 42 1.12 -15.53 3.29
N GLN A 43 0.03 -14.93 2.79
CA GLN A 43 -0.21 -14.75 1.36
C GLN A 43 0.85 -13.88 0.67
N PHE A 44 1.45 -12.92 1.37
CA PHE A 44 2.54 -12.10 0.85
C PHE A 44 3.90 -12.79 1.01
N ALA A 45 4.10 -13.50 2.13
CA ALA A 45 5.34 -14.25 2.36
C ALA A 45 5.53 -15.41 1.36
N ALA A 46 4.43 -15.95 0.80
CA ALA A 46 4.45 -17.02 -0.19
C ALA A 46 4.88 -16.55 -1.59
N ASP A 47 4.79 -15.26 -1.92
CA ASP A 47 5.24 -14.72 -3.21
C ASP A 47 6.77 -14.47 -3.18
N PRO A 48 7.57 -15.21 -3.98
CA PRO A 48 9.03 -15.07 -4.01
C PRO A 48 9.49 -13.65 -4.42
N ARG A 49 8.71 -12.95 -5.25
CA ARG A 49 9.02 -11.58 -5.70
C ARG A 49 8.82 -10.60 -4.56
N PHE A 50 7.70 -10.71 -3.85
CA PHE A 50 7.43 -9.90 -2.67
C PHE A 50 8.47 -10.16 -1.58
N ARG A 51 8.79 -11.44 -1.32
CA ARG A 51 9.82 -11.84 -0.34
C ARG A 51 11.18 -11.20 -0.66
N LYS A 52 11.66 -11.32 -1.91
CA LYS A 52 12.93 -10.71 -2.34
C LYS A 52 12.94 -9.19 -2.14
N MET A 53 11.84 -8.55 -2.45
CA MET A 53 11.66 -7.12 -2.33
C MET A 53 11.69 -6.67 -0.86
N LEU A 54 10.96 -7.37 0.02
CA LEU A 54 10.93 -7.11 1.46
C LEU A 54 12.31 -7.30 2.12
N ILE A 55 13.05 -8.34 1.71
CA ILE A 55 14.41 -8.56 2.19
C ILE A 55 15.32 -7.39 1.79
N GLY A 56 15.23 -6.93 0.55
CA GLY A 56 16.00 -5.76 0.08
C GLY A 56 15.64 -4.48 0.85
N GLU A 57 14.35 -4.27 1.14
CA GLU A 57 13.88 -3.14 1.95
C GLU A 57 14.44 -3.18 3.37
N ALA A 58 14.29 -4.31 4.04
CA ALA A 58 14.80 -4.48 5.40
C ALA A 58 16.33 -4.34 5.47
N GLN A 59 17.07 -4.83 4.46
CA GLN A 59 18.53 -4.67 4.39
C GLN A 59 18.96 -3.19 4.25
N ILE A 60 18.21 -2.37 3.53
CA ILE A 60 18.49 -0.93 3.42
C ILE A 60 18.08 -0.24 4.70
N ALA A 61 16.88 -0.52 5.22
CA ALA A 61 16.36 0.09 6.44
C ALA A 61 17.26 -0.20 7.66
N SER A 62 17.84 -1.40 7.75
CA SER A 62 18.75 -1.75 8.86
C SER A 62 20.08 -0.99 8.84
N LYS A 63 20.47 -0.38 7.71
CA LYS A 63 21.66 0.47 7.61
C LYS A 63 21.41 1.91 8.03
N MET A 64 20.16 2.32 8.17
CA MET A 64 19.81 3.67 8.57
C MET A 64 19.84 3.80 10.09
N ALA A 65 20.61 4.76 10.59
CA ALA A 65 20.67 5.09 12.00
C ALA A 65 20.51 6.61 12.14
N HIS A 66 19.30 7.07 12.41
CA HIS A 66 18.94 8.48 12.50
C HIS A 66 17.82 8.69 13.53
N SER A 67 17.90 9.76 14.33
CA SER A 67 16.92 10.06 15.38
C SER A 67 15.47 10.15 14.86
N ASN A 68 15.31 10.64 13.64
CA ASN A 68 14.00 10.88 13.02
C ASN A 68 13.59 9.78 12.01
N ILE A 69 14.21 8.60 12.07
CA ILE A 69 13.82 7.40 11.32
C ILE A 69 13.52 6.29 12.33
N CYS A 70 12.44 5.56 12.12
CA CYS A 70 12.15 4.37 12.93
C CYS A 70 13.22 3.31 12.67
N GLN A 71 13.95 2.93 13.72
CA GLN A 71 15.06 1.99 13.59
C GLN A 71 14.56 0.58 13.30
N VAL A 72 15.04 -0.03 12.22
CA VAL A 72 14.89 -1.46 11.93
C VAL A 72 16.12 -2.19 12.47
N TYR A 73 15.89 -3.22 13.30
CA TYR A 73 16.97 -3.97 13.95
C TYR A 73 17.24 -5.32 13.25
N GLU A 74 16.20 -6.01 12.81
CA GLU A 74 16.30 -7.37 12.32
C GLU A 74 15.18 -7.67 11.32
N LEU A 75 15.50 -8.45 10.30
CA LEU A 75 14.56 -9.23 9.51
C LEU A 75 14.75 -10.69 9.89
N GLY A 76 13.73 -11.31 10.45
CA GLY A 76 13.75 -12.68 10.92
C GLY A 76 12.75 -13.56 10.16
N GLU A 77 12.94 -14.86 10.33
CA GLU A 77 12.00 -15.89 9.87
C GLU A 77 11.88 -16.97 10.95
N SER A 78 10.67 -17.35 11.28
CA SER A 78 10.37 -18.45 12.21
C SER A 78 9.17 -19.23 11.67
N ASP A 79 9.31 -20.55 11.55
CA ASP A 79 8.26 -21.46 11.04
C ASP A 79 7.66 -21.01 9.69
N GLY A 80 8.51 -20.50 8.78
CA GLY A 80 8.09 -19.96 7.49
C GLY A 80 7.45 -18.57 7.53
N GLN A 81 7.32 -17.99 8.74
CA GLN A 81 6.73 -16.67 8.97
C GLN A 81 7.82 -15.59 8.96
N LEU A 82 7.75 -14.68 7.98
CA LEU A 82 8.65 -13.52 7.92
C LEU A 82 8.19 -12.42 8.89
N TYR A 83 9.14 -11.77 9.54
CA TYR A 83 8.89 -10.66 10.43
C TYR A 83 10.03 -9.63 10.43
N ILE A 84 9.69 -8.37 10.69
CA ILE A 84 10.64 -7.27 10.84
C ILE A 84 10.58 -6.78 12.28
N VAL A 85 11.74 -6.71 12.94
CA VAL A 85 11.88 -6.18 14.30
C VAL A 85 12.31 -4.72 14.20
N MET A 86 11.55 -3.85 14.85
CA MET A 86 11.80 -2.41 14.81
C MET A 86 11.66 -1.78 16.20
N GLU A 87 12.06 -0.54 16.30
CA GLU A 87 11.92 0.29 17.48
C GLU A 87 10.45 0.38 17.91
N TYR A 88 10.18 0.12 19.19
CA TYR A 88 8.87 0.43 19.76
C TYR A 88 8.79 1.92 20.07
N LEU A 89 7.77 2.58 19.55
CA LEU A 89 7.55 4.01 19.67
C LEU A 89 6.33 4.31 20.53
N GLU A 90 6.47 5.23 21.46
CA GLU A 90 5.39 5.77 22.28
C GLU A 90 4.95 7.13 21.71
N GLY A 91 3.69 7.26 21.33
CA GLY A 91 3.16 8.43 20.64
C GLY A 91 2.02 8.07 19.70
N VAL A 92 1.82 8.89 18.68
CA VAL A 92 0.75 8.73 17.67
C VAL A 92 1.27 9.07 16.28
N THR A 93 0.62 8.54 15.23
CA THR A 93 0.89 9.02 13.87
C THR A 93 0.28 10.41 13.67
N LEU A 94 0.75 11.14 12.66
CA LEU A 94 0.32 12.51 12.42
C LEU A 94 -1.17 12.60 12.03
N LEU A 95 -1.73 11.58 11.39
CA LEU A 95 -3.14 11.58 10.97
C LEU A 95 -4.15 11.67 12.15
N PRO A 96 -4.10 10.83 13.20
CA PRO A 96 -4.93 10.98 14.39
C PRO A 96 -4.76 12.36 15.05
N LEU A 97 -3.53 12.90 15.06
CA LEU A 97 -3.25 14.21 15.64
C LEU A 97 -3.98 15.33 14.87
N LEU A 98 -3.95 15.29 13.53
CA LEU A 98 -4.71 16.22 12.71
C LEU A 98 -6.23 16.09 12.92
N ARG A 99 -6.73 14.85 13.02
CA ARG A 99 -8.16 14.59 13.31
C ARG A 99 -8.57 15.14 14.68
N ALA A 100 -7.74 14.97 15.71
CA ALA A 100 -8.00 15.53 17.04
C ALA A 100 -8.04 17.07 17.01
N SER A 101 -7.06 17.69 16.35
CA SER A 101 -6.99 19.14 16.15
C SER A 101 -8.23 19.68 15.41
N GLN A 102 -8.68 18.98 14.37
CA GLN A 102 -9.86 19.34 13.61
C GLN A 102 -11.15 19.22 14.43
N ARG A 103 -11.33 18.12 15.19
CA ARG A 103 -12.50 17.93 16.08
C ARG A 103 -12.61 19.04 17.12
N GLN A 104 -11.46 19.50 17.64
CA GLN A 104 -11.40 20.61 18.58
C GLN A 104 -11.51 22.00 17.90
N GLN A 105 -11.57 22.05 16.57
CA GLN A 105 -11.56 23.29 15.78
C GLN A 105 -10.37 24.20 16.13
N ARG A 106 -9.27 23.61 16.53
CA ARG A 106 -8.04 24.29 16.94
C ARG A 106 -6.92 23.94 15.97
N PRO A 107 -6.53 24.87 15.07
CA PRO A 107 -5.42 24.63 14.14
C PRO A 107 -4.11 24.45 14.90
N LEU A 108 -3.23 23.60 14.36
CA LEU A 108 -1.90 23.39 14.92
C LEU A 108 -1.06 24.65 14.85
N ASP A 109 -0.30 24.92 15.89
CA ASP A 109 0.62 26.05 15.93
C ASP A 109 1.72 25.92 14.86
N PHE A 110 2.12 27.04 14.26
CA PHE A 110 3.19 27.04 13.26
C PHE A 110 4.53 26.58 13.81
N GLY A 111 4.81 26.79 15.09
CA GLY A 111 6.02 26.26 15.75
C GLY A 111 6.04 24.74 15.81
N PHE A 112 4.89 24.10 16.09
CA PHE A 112 4.72 22.65 16.01
C PHE A 112 4.95 22.15 14.58
N ILE A 113 4.26 22.77 13.61
CA ILE A 113 4.34 22.40 12.19
C ILE A 113 5.80 22.51 11.69
N SER A 114 6.47 23.63 12.02
CA SER A 114 7.89 23.85 11.70
C SER A 114 8.75 22.74 12.27
N ALA A 115 8.60 22.43 13.56
CA ALA A 115 9.43 21.45 14.25
C ALA A 115 9.29 20.05 13.64
N VAL A 116 8.06 19.62 13.34
CA VAL A 116 7.81 18.31 12.72
C VAL A 116 8.37 18.25 11.30
N LEU A 117 8.04 19.24 10.45
CA LEU A 117 8.48 19.23 9.05
C LEU A 117 10.00 19.30 8.91
N LEU A 118 10.70 20.06 9.74
CA LEU A 118 12.16 20.13 9.72
C LEU A 118 12.80 18.79 10.12
N GLN A 119 12.28 18.11 11.13
CA GLN A 119 12.71 16.77 11.51
C GLN A 119 12.51 15.75 10.36
N LEU A 120 11.38 15.83 9.62
CA LEU A 120 11.15 14.99 8.45
C LEU A 120 12.10 15.31 7.30
N CYS A 121 12.42 16.61 7.08
CA CYS A 121 13.42 17.01 6.09
C CYS A 121 14.80 16.41 6.40
N ASP A 122 15.22 16.41 7.67
CA ASP A 122 16.50 15.84 8.09
C ASP A 122 16.51 14.31 7.89
N ALA A 123 15.45 13.62 8.29
CA ALA A 123 15.29 12.17 8.11
C ALA A 123 15.38 11.75 6.63
N LEU A 124 14.58 12.39 5.78
CA LEU A 124 14.53 12.06 4.35
C LEU A 124 15.84 12.45 3.65
N HIS A 125 16.45 13.57 4.02
CA HIS A 125 17.73 13.95 3.46
C HIS A 125 18.84 12.96 3.84
N TYR A 126 18.89 12.52 5.10
CA TYR A 126 19.82 11.49 5.54
C TYR A 126 19.67 10.21 4.70
N ALA A 127 18.44 9.74 4.48
CA ALA A 127 18.17 8.57 3.68
C ALA A 127 18.59 8.75 2.20
N HIS A 128 18.33 9.91 1.61
CA HIS A 128 18.72 10.23 0.23
C HIS A 128 20.24 10.26 0.00
N GLU A 129 21.01 10.61 1.04
CA GLU A 129 22.47 10.69 0.97
C GLU A 129 23.17 9.40 1.46
N LEU A 130 22.38 8.35 1.78
CA LEU A 130 22.92 7.09 2.28
C LEU A 130 23.86 6.45 1.24
N ARG A 131 25.04 6.03 1.70
CA ARG A 131 26.08 5.41 0.87
C ARG A 131 26.42 4.02 1.36
N ASP A 132 26.93 3.18 0.44
CA ASP A 132 27.53 1.90 0.79
C ASP A 132 28.96 2.08 1.38
N ARG A 133 29.59 0.97 1.71
CA ARG A 133 30.94 0.95 2.27
C ARG A 133 32.00 1.47 1.29
N ASP A 134 31.71 1.43 0.00
CA ASP A 134 32.61 1.85 -1.08
C ASP A 134 32.36 3.33 -1.45
N GLY A 135 31.42 4.01 -0.77
CA GLY A 135 31.09 5.40 -0.98
C GLY A 135 30.06 5.67 -2.09
N ASN A 136 29.53 4.63 -2.73
CA ASN A 136 28.53 4.78 -3.77
C ASN A 136 27.16 5.12 -3.16
N SER A 137 26.39 6.02 -3.79
CA SER A 137 25.04 6.31 -3.36
C SER A 137 24.14 5.08 -3.47
N LEU A 138 23.38 4.79 -2.42
CA LEU A 138 22.38 3.71 -2.43
C LEU A 138 21.09 4.13 -3.13
N GLY A 139 20.94 5.41 -3.51
CA GLY A 139 19.77 5.90 -4.23
C GLY A 139 18.45 5.70 -3.49
N VAL A 140 18.49 5.75 -2.16
CA VAL A 140 17.29 5.53 -1.33
C VAL A 140 16.30 6.64 -1.55
N ILE A 141 15.06 6.30 -1.84
CA ILE A 141 13.91 7.20 -1.94
C ILE A 141 12.80 6.55 -1.13
N HIS A 142 12.10 7.33 -0.29
CA HIS A 142 11.05 6.80 0.60
C HIS A 142 9.80 6.35 -0.16
N ARG A 143 9.30 7.18 -1.10
CA ARG A 143 8.17 6.90 -2.02
C ARG A 143 6.79 6.71 -1.38
N ASP A 144 6.70 6.81 -0.07
CA ASP A 144 5.46 6.61 0.69
C ASP A 144 5.37 7.56 1.90
N VAL A 145 5.77 8.80 1.73
CA VAL A 145 5.65 9.83 2.77
C VAL A 145 4.17 10.22 2.87
N THR A 146 3.52 9.84 3.97
CA THR A 146 2.10 10.10 4.24
C THR A 146 1.90 10.49 5.69
N LEU A 147 0.74 11.04 6.04
CA LEU A 147 0.40 11.35 7.45
C LEU A 147 0.42 10.10 8.36
N ALA A 148 0.13 8.91 7.81
CA ALA A 148 0.15 7.65 8.55
C ALA A 148 1.58 7.12 8.77
N ASN A 149 2.54 7.51 7.93
CA ASN A 149 3.94 7.12 8.02
C ASN A 149 4.82 8.16 8.72
N VAL A 150 4.22 9.18 9.33
CA VAL A 150 4.87 10.14 10.21
C VAL A 150 4.39 9.90 11.63
N PHE A 151 5.31 9.54 12.52
CA PHE A 151 5.03 9.26 13.93
C PHE A 151 5.56 10.40 14.79
N VAL A 152 4.75 10.92 15.70
CA VAL A 152 5.11 11.95 16.67
C VAL A 152 5.18 11.30 18.04
N CYS A 153 6.39 11.18 18.57
CA CYS A 153 6.63 10.55 19.87
C CYS A 153 6.22 11.47 21.03
N GLU A 154 5.89 10.88 22.15
CA GLU A 154 5.67 11.58 23.42
C GLU A 154 6.90 12.34 23.89
N SER A 155 8.09 11.93 23.45
CA SER A 155 9.35 12.66 23.64
C SER A 155 9.49 13.94 22.81
N GLY A 156 8.53 14.21 21.91
CA GLY A 156 8.58 15.33 20.97
C GLY A 156 9.38 15.06 19.70
N THR A 157 9.93 13.87 19.53
CA THR A 157 10.64 13.49 18.32
C THR A 157 9.65 13.03 17.23
N ALA A 158 9.76 13.60 16.03
CA ALA A 158 9.03 13.08 14.88
C ALA A 158 9.88 12.04 14.14
N LYS A 159 9.29 10.91 13.77
CA LYS A 159 9.98 9.81 13.07
C LYS A 159 9.24 9.41 11.80
N VAL A 160 10.02 9.16 10.73
CA VAL A 160 9.53 8.55 9.51
C VAL A 160 9.47 7.04 9.70
N LEU A 161 8.31 6.44 9.37
CA LEU A 161 8.07 5.00 9.41
C LEU A 161 8.20 4.42 8.00
N ASP A 162 8.39 3.11 7.88
CA ASP A 162 8.21 2.27 6.69
C ASP A 162 8.67 2.88 5.36
N PHE A 163 9.94 2.76 5.03
CA PHE A 163 10.47 3.13 3.71
C PHE A 163 9.84 2.23 2.63
N GLY A 164 9.03 2.83 1.74
CA GLY A 164 8.23 2.15 0.73
C GLY A 164 9.01 1.59 -0.46
N ILE A 165 10.22 1.06 -0.26
CA ILE A 165 11.09 0.50 -1.31
C ILE A 165 10.41 -0.69 -2.00
N ALA A 166 9.59 -1.46 -1.25
CA ALA A 166 8.80 -2.58 -1.75
C ALA A 166 7.71 -2.17 -2.76
N LYS A 167 7.28 -0.91 -2.78
CA LYS A 167 6.11 -0.45 -3.55
C LYS A 167 6.39 -0.11 -5.02
N VAL A 168 7.65 0.05 -5.43
CA VAL A 168 8.00 0.53 -6.77
C VAL A 168 7.77 -0.47 -7.88
N LYS A 169 7.91 -1.76 -7.60
CA LYS A 169 7.64 -2.80 -8.60
C LYS A 169 6.16 -3.20 -8.67
N SER A 170 5.37 -2.88 -7.64
CA SER A 170 3.92 -3.11 -7.66
C SER A 170 3.16 -2.09 -8.52
N ALA A 171 3.69 -0.87 -8.72
CA ALA A 171 3.10 0.10 -9.63
C ALA A 171 3.32 -0.25 -11.11
N GLN A 172 4.36 -1.03 -11.43
CA GLN A 172 4.61 -1.56 -12.78
C GLN A 172 3.92 -2.91 -13.05
N GLY A 173 3.39 -3.56 -12.01
CA GLY A 173 2.62 -4.79 -12.10
C GLY A 173 1.51 -4.71 -11.08
N ALA A 174 0.46 -3.94 -11.38
CA ALA A 174 -0.74 -3.86 -10.57
C ALA A 174 -1.44 -5.21 -10.52
N GLN A 175 -0.94 -6.14 -9.70
CA GLN A 175 -1.82 -7.11 -9.09
C GLN A 175 -2.58 -6.35 -8.00
N GLN A 176 -3.84 -6.06 -8.30
CA GLN A 176 -4.83 -5.72 -7.29
C GLN A 176 -4.68 -6.73 -6.15
N THR A 177 -4.19 -6.29 -5.01
CA THR A 177 -4.46 -6.97 -3.77
C THR A 177 -5.98 -7.00 -3.65
N GLN A 178 -6.56 -8.20 -3.75
CA GLN A 178 -7.96 -8.46 -3.49
C GLN A 178 -8.22 -8.10 -2.03
N GLY A 179 -8.91 -6.99 -1.84
CA GLY A 179 -9.29 -6.49 -0.51
C GLY A 179 -9.01 -5.00 -0.40
N GLY A 180 -9.97 -4.18 -0.67
CA GLY A 180 -10.27 -2.79 -0.28
C GLY A 180 -9.19 -1.77 0.14
N GLU A 181 -7.93 -2.13 0.30
CA GLU A 181 -6.89 -1.41 1.07
C GLU A 181 -6.04 -0.40 0.29
N VAL A 182 -6.38 -0.09 -0.96
CA VAL A 182 -5.60 0.86 -1.77
C VAL A 182 -6.21 2.26 -1.80
N LYS A 183 -7.40 2.43 -1.23
CA LYS A 183 -8.12 3.71 -1.19
C LYS A 183 -7.33 4.73 -0.37
N GLY A 184 -6.99 5.88 -0.96
CA GLY A 184 -6.24 6.95 -0.28
C GLY A 184 -4.73 7.00 -0.55
N LYS A 185 -4.09 5.89 -0.93
CA LYS A 185 -2.64 5.82 -1.16
C LYS A 185 -2.17 6.67 -2.34
N TYR A 186 -2.96 6.76 -3.40
CA TYR A 186 -2.62 7.53 -4.60
C TYR A 186 -2.58 9.04 -4.35
N ALA A 187 -3.25 9.52 -3.30
CA ALA A 187 -3.32 10.94 -2.96
C ALA A 187 -1.97 11.56 -2.57
N TYR A 188 -0.97 10.75 -2.21
CA TYR A 188 0.38 11.20 -1.86
C TYR A 188 1.42 10.92 -2.95
N MET A 189 1.06 10.23 -4.03
CA MET A 189 1.97 9.94 -5.12
C MET A 189 2.27 11.19 -5.94
N ALA A 190 3.52 11.36 -6.34
CA ALA A 190 3.91 12.39 -7.27
C ALA A 190 3.41 12.07 -8.70
N PRO A 191 3.19 13.08 -9.56
CA PRO A 191 2.74 12.87 -10.94
C PRO A 191 3.56 11.84 -11.72
N GLU A 192 4.89 11.90 -11.62
CA GLU A 192 5.79 10.94 -12.28
C GLU A 192 5.65 9.51 -11.74
N GLN A 193 5.27 9.32 -10.47
CA GLN A 193 4.96 7.99 -9.93
C GLN A 193 3.70 7.41 -10.57
N LEU A 194 2.65 8.22 -10.72
CA LEU A 194 1.41 7.83 -11.38
C LEU A 194 1.63 7.55 -12.87
N ARG A 195 2.48 8.33 -13.54
CA ARG A 195 2.83 8.12 -14.96
C ARG A 195 3.77 6.93 -15.18
N GLY A 196 4.40 6.40 -14.11
CA GLY A 196 5.39 5.32 -14.21
C GLY A 196 6.69 5.77 -14.88
N GLU A 197 7.06 7.03 -14.71
CA GLU A 197 8.30 7.63 -15.19
C GLU A 197 9.48 7.30 -14.27
N GLU A 198 10.69 7.71 -14.66
CA GLU A 198 11.88 7.55 -13.82
C GLU A 198 11.76 8.40 -12.56
N LEU A 199 12.00 7.78 -11.40
CA LEU A 199 11.80 8.41 -10.11
C LEU A 199 13.12 8.97 -9.56
N SER A 200 13.06 10.19 -9.04
CA SER A 200 14.14 10.83 -8.30
C SER A 200 13.72 11.12 -6.86
N ARG A 201 14.66 11.59 -6.02
CA ARG A 201 14.37 12.05 -4.66
C ARG A 201 13.31 13.15 -4.57
N ARG A 202 12.96 13.79 -5.69
CA ARG A 202 11.93 14.84 -5.77
C ARG A 202 10.52 14.33 -5.58
N VAL A 203 10.28 13.02 -5.68
CA VAL A 203 8.98 12.44 -5.31
C VAL A 203 8.69 12.62 -3.82
N ASP A 204 9.73 12.50 -2.96
CA ASP A 204 9.59 12.71 -1.52
C ASP A 204 9.40 14.20 -1.18
N VAL A 205 9.95 15.11 -1.97
CA VAL A 205 9.69 16.56 -1.85
C VAL A 205 8.20 16.84 -2.11
N PHE A 206 7.61 16.25 -3.15
CA PHE A 206 6.20 16.41 -3.48
C PHE A 206 5.31 15.84 -2.37
N ALA A 207 5.58 14.61 -1.95
CA ALA A 207 4.82 13.94 -0.88
C ALA A 207 4.91 14.70 0.46
N LEU A 208 6.10 15.22 0.82
CA LEU A 208 6.26 16.06 2.01
C LEU A 208 5.52 17.40 1.85
N GLY A 209 5.44 17.95 0.64
CA GLY A 209 4.61 19.11 0.31
C GLY A 209 3.13 18.84 0.58
N ILE A 210 2.62 17.66 0.25
CA ILE A 210 1.24 17.24 0.57
C ILE A 210 1.06 17.14 2.08
N VAL A 211 1.96 16.44 2.79
CA VAL A 211 1.93 16.32 4.26
C VAL A 211 1.91 17.70 4.91
N ALA A 212 2.76 18.63 4.45
CA ALA A 212 2.81 20.00 4.96
C ALA A 212 1.49 20.74 4.72
N TYR A 213 0.96 20.69 3.50
CA TYR A 213 -0.32 21.32 3.16
C TYR A 213 -1.46 20.79 4.02
N GLU A 214 -1.60 19.45 4.12
CA GLU A 214 -2.68 18.81 4.89
C GLU A 214 -2.55 19.09 6.39
N THR A 215 -1.33 19.17 6.93
CA THR A 215 -1.08 19.53 8.33
C THR A 215 -1.48 20.97 8.64
N ILE A 216 -1.26 21.91 7.71
CA ILE A 216 -1.61 23.31 7.87
C ILE A 216 -3.12 23.54 7.67
N ALA A 217 -3.68 22.97 6.59
CA ALA A 217 -5.06 23.18 6.19
C ALA A 217 -6.07 22.33 6.99
N LEU A 218 -5.62 21.28 7.69
CA LEU A 218 -6.45 20.25 8.30
C LEU A 218 -7.46 19.66 7.31
N ARG A 219 -7.02 19.42 6.06
CA ARG A 219 -7.83 18.89 4.96
C ARG A 219 -6.99 18.06 4.01
N ARG A 220 -7.60 17.04 3.40
CA ARG A 220 -6.98 16.25 2.34
C ARG A 220 -6.80 17.08 1.08
N LEU A 221 -5.57 17.13 0.54
CA LEU A 221 -5.28 17.92 -0.65
C LEU A 221 -5.81 17.26 -1.92
N PHE A 222 -5.43 16.03 -2.18
CA PHE A 222 -5.73 15.33 -3.43
C PHE A 222 -6.70 14.16 -3.30
N GLN A 223 -6.97 13.65 -2.11
CA GLN A 223 -7.88 12.52 -1.92
C GLN A 223 -9.29 12.89 -2.34
N ARG A 224 -9.92 12.01 -3.14
CA ARG A 224 -11.30 12.15 -3.63
C ARG A 224 -12.05 10.84 -3.40
N GLN A 225 -13.34 10.82 -3.72
CA GLN A 225 -14.23 9.67 -3.55
C GLN A 225 -13.80 8.44 -4.37
N THR A 226 -13.14 8.64 -5.50
CA THR A 226 -12.64 7.57 -6.36
C THR A 226 -11.16 7.77 -6.68
N ASP A 227 -10.45 6.68 -6.97
CA ASP A 227 -9.06 6.72 -7.42
C ASP A 227 -8.91 7.55 -8.69
N TYR A 228 -9.87 7.45 -9.61
CA TYR A 228 -9.90 8.23 -10.84
C TYR A 228 -9.90 9.74 -10.58
N LEU A 229 -10.78 10.21 -9.68
CA LEU A 229 -10.84 11.63 -9.29
C LEU A 229 -9.58 12.05 -8.52
N THR A 230 -8.97 11.14 -7.76
CA THR A 230 -7.70 11.36 -7.07
C THR A 230 -6.57 11.54 -8.07
N PHE A 231 -6.48 10.68 -9.10
CA PHE A 231 -5.49 10.84 -10.18
C PHE A 231 -5.64 12.17 -10.90
N HIS A 232 -6.88 12.54 -11.26
CA HIS A 232 -7.16 13.83 -11.86
C HIS A 232 -6.73 14.99 -10.95
N ALA A 233 -7.01 14.88 -9.63
CA ALA A 233 -6.60 15.90 -8.68
C ALA A 233 -5.08 16.07 -8.60
N VAL A 234 -4.32 14.96 -8.55
CA VAL A 234 -2.86 14.99 -8.52
C VAL A 234 -2.28 15.51 -9.83
N LEU A 235 -2.78 15.05 -10.96
CA LEU A 235 -2.18 15.35 -12.27
C LEU A 235 -2.56 16.75 -12.79
N GLU A 236 -3.79 17.22 -12.58
CA GLU A 236 -4.34 18.35 -13.32
C GLU A 236 -5.03 19.43 -12.48
N GLN A 237 -5.76 19.05 -11.39
CA GLN A 237 -6.54 20.04 -10.65
C GLN A 237 -5.68 21.16 -10.08
N PRO A 238 -6.08 22.44 -10.21
CA PRO A 238 -5.39 23.53 -9.53
C PRO A 238 -5.33 23.29 -8.01
N ILE A 239 -4.17 23.53 -7.42
CA ILE A 239 -4.01 23.47 -5.98
C ILE A 239 -4.69 24.69 -5.38
N ALA A 240 -5.64 24.47 -4.47
CA ALA A 240 -6.34 25.57 -3.82
C ALA A 240 -5.38 26.39 -2.95
N ASP A 241 -5.55 27.70 -2.94
CA ASP A 241 -4.80 28.55 -2.03
C ASP A 241 -5.10 28.15 -0.59
N ILE A 242 -4.06 27.76 0.15
CA ILE A 242 -4.15 27.27 1.53
C ILE A 242 -4.81 28.30 2.47
N ARG A 243 -4.72 29.59 2.14
CA ARG A 243 -5.32 30.69 2.93
C ARG A 243 -6.84 30.68 2.91
N ARG A 244 -7.49 29.92 2.01
CA ARG A 244 -8.93 29.65 2.08
C ARG A 244 -9.31 28.87 3.34
N TYR A 245 -8.39 28.06 3.87
CA TYR A 245 -8.60 27.18 5.02
C TYR A 245 -7.88 27.67 6.26
N ARG A 246 -6.79 28.41 6.06
CA ARG A 246 -5.97 29.00 7.11
C ARG A 246 -5.47 30.39 6.70
N PRO A 247 -6.25 31.45 6.95
CA PRO A 247 -5.96 32.81 6.46
C PRO A 247 -4.67 33.43 6.96
N ASP A 248 -4.16 32.97 8.11
CA ASP A 248 -2.93 33.46 8.77
C ASP A 248 -1.62 32.89 8.19
N VAL A 249 -1.69 32.04 7.12
CA VAL A 249 -0.50 31.50 6.46
C VAL A 249 0.27 32.60 5.76
N PRO A 250 1.57 32.81 6.11
CA PRO A 250 2.39 33.84 5.49
C PRO A 250 2.75 33.49 4.03
N GLN A 251 2.86 34.51 3.16
CA GLN A 251 3.16 34.31 1.74
C GLN A 251 4.41 33.49 1.48
N PRO A 252 5.55 33.66 2.19
CA PRO A 252 6.74 32.82 1.98
C PRO A 252 6.45 31.32 2.17
N LEU A 253 5.58 30.94 3.12
CA LEU A 253 5.18 29.54 3.32
C LEU A 253 4.31 29.03 2.18
N VAL A 254 3.39 29.86 1.66
CA VAL A 254 2.61 29.52 0.45
C VAL A 254 3.54 29.23 -0.71
N ASP A 255 4.55 30.07 -0.94
CA ASP A 255 5.51 29.92 -2.03
C ASP A 255 6.34 28.63 -1.91
N VAL A 256 6.75 28.26 -0.68
CA VAL A 256 7.43 26.99 -0.41
C VAL A 256 6.53 25.79 -0.75
N LEU A 257 5.28 25.82 -0.30
CA LEU A 257 4.32 24.76 -0.56
C LEU A 257 4.04 24.60 -2.07
N MET A 258 3.78 25.70 -2.77
CA MET A 258 3.50 25.68 -4.21
C MET A 258 4.69 25.19 -5.01
N LYS A 259 5.92 25.57 -4.61
CA LYS A 259 7.15 25.05 -5.23
C LYS A 259 7.32 23.54 -5.00
N ALA A 260 7.12 23.05 -3.76
CA ALA A 260 7.21 21.63 -3.45
C ALA A 260 6.17 20.80 -4.22
N LEU A 261 4.98 21.36 -4.40
CA LEU A 261 3.82 20.74 -5.08
C LEU A 261 3.78 21.00 -6.59
N SER A 262 4.85 21.55 -7.19
CA SER A 262 4.94 21.67 -8.65
C SER A 262 4.80 20.29 -9.30
N ARG A 263 3.97 20.20 -10.35
CA ARG A 263 3.78 18.95 -11.11
C ARG A 263 5.01 18.57 -11.90
N ASP A 264 5.71 19.57 -12.42
CA ASP A 264 7.03 19.39 -13.01
C ASP A 264 8.07 19.19 -11.90
N ALA A 265 8.69 18.01 -11.87
CA ALA A 265 9.68 17.63 -10.87
C ALA A 265 10.89 18.58 -10.88
N ASP A 266 11.27 19.13 -12.04
CA ASP A 266 12.42 20.02 -12.17
C ASP A 266 12.19 21.42 -11.55
N GLN A 267 10.93 21.82 -11.42
CA GLN A 267 10.55 23.06 -10.76
C GLN A 267 10.49 22.94 -9.23
N ARG A 268 10.53 21.72 -8.67
CA ARG A 268 10.57 21.50 -7.21
C ARG A 268 11.93 21.82 -6.62
N PHE A 269 12.02 21.73 -5.30
CA PHE A 269 13.31 21.75 -4.62
C PHE A 269 14.17 20.56 -5.06
N PRO A 270 15.47 20.75 -5.33
CA PRO A 270 16.35 19.67 -5.77
C PRO A 270 16.58 18.60 -4.68
N THR A 271 16.43 19.00 -3.41
CA THR A 271 16.57 18.13 -2.23
C THR A 271 15.58 18.53 -1.16
N VAL A 272 15.19 17.59 -0.29
CA VAL A 272 14.37 17.90 0.90
C VAL A 272 15.10 18.84 1.87
N ARG A 273 16.44 18.84 1.91
CA ARG A 273 17.22 19.83 2.68
C ARG A 273 16.98 21.24 2.18
N ALA A 274 17.00 21.45 0.85
CA ALA A 274 16.70 22.78 0.29
C ALA A 274 15.27 23.23 0.61
N MET A 275 14.31 22.30 0.63
CA MET A 275 12.95 22.57 1.11
C MET A 275 12.95 22.91 2.61
N GLY A 276 13.69 22.17 3.44
CA GLY A 276 13.79 22.40 4.87
C GLY A 276 14.36 23.79 5.20
N THR A 277 15.42 24.24 4.48
CA THR A 277 15.96 25.60 4.62
C THR A 277 14.90 26.64 4.30
N ALA A 278 14.19 26.50 3.17
CA ALA A 278 13.12 27.43 2.79
C ALA A 278 11.94 27.42 3.78
N LEU A 279 11.61 26.27 4.37
CA LEU A 279 10.60 26.16 5.43
C LEU A 279 11.04 26.90 6.70
N ALA A 280 12.30 26.74 7.12
CA ALA A 280 12.84 27.41 8.31
C ALA A 280 12.82 28.94 8.18
N ASP A 281 13.01 29.45 6.96
CA ASP A 281 12.95 30.90 6.67
C ASP A 281 11.51 31.43 6.58
N ALA A 282 10.55 30.56 6.20
CA ALA A 282 9.17 30.94 5.90
C ALA A 282 8.18 30.75 7.05
N ILE A 283 8.50 29.94 8.04
CA ILE A 283 7.60 29.52 9.12
C ILE A 283 8.14 29.97 10.49
N ALA A 284 7.26 30.03 11.48
CA ALA A 284 7.65 30.41 12.83
C ALA A 284 8.74 29.50 13.41
N ARG A 285 9.49 30.01 14.38
CA ARG A 285 10.52 29.27 15.10
C ARG A 285 9.98 27.92 15.58
N PRO A 286 10.69 26.81 15.31
CA PRO A 286 10.22 25.48 15.69
C PRO A 286 10.11 25.35 17.22
N TRP A 287 9.09 24.62 17.66
CA TRP A 287 8.92 24.24 19.05
C TRP A 287 10.06 23.33 19.53
N ALA A 288 10.35 23.41 20.83
CA ALA A 288 11.21 22.44 21.49
C ALA A 288 10.48 21.08 21.59
N HIS A 289 11.26 20.01 21.80
CA HIS A 289 10.69 18.65 21.92
C HIS A 289 9.67 18.55 23.05
N GLU A 290 9.91 19.20 24.18
CA GLU A 290 9.02 19.21 25.33
C GLU A 290 7.63 19.73 24.97
N GLN A 291 7.56 20.83 24.19
CA GLN A 291 6.29 21.44 23.77
C GLN A 291 5.51 20.53 22.82
N ILE A 292 6.20 19.79 21.95
CA ILE A 292 5.59 18.79 21.06
C ILE A 292 5.02 17.63 21.91
N GLY A 293 5.81 17.11 22.86
CA GLY A 293 5.40 16.05 23.78
C GLY A 293 4.19 16.45 24.60
N GLU A 294 4.18 17.66 25.16
CA GLU A 294 3.04 18.20 25.91
C GLU A 294 1.77 18.26 25.05
N LEU A 295 1.87 18.66 23.78
CA LEU A 295 0.73 18.66 22.86
C LEU A 295 0.19 17.24 22.64
N VAL A 296 1.06 16.27 22.36
CA VAL A 296 0.67 14.87 22.18
C VAL A 296 -0.02 14.33 23.43
N GLN A 297 0.57 14.55 24.61
CA GLN A 297 -0.03 14.14 25.88
C GLN A 297 -1.36 14.83 26.14
N SER A 298 -1.50 16.13 25.85
CA SER A 298 -2.75 16.85 26.06
C SER A 298 -3.90 16.38 25.18
N LEU A 299 -3.60 15.95 23.94
CA LEU A 299 -4.60 15.50 22.98
C LEU A 299 -4.97 14.02 23.15
N PHE A 300 -4.06 13.19 23.68
CA PHE A 300 -4.18 11.73 23.72
C PHE A 300 -3.95 11.14 25.12
N ALA A 301 -4.17 11.91 26.20
CA ALA A 301 -3.90 11.49 27.57
C ALA A 301 -4.58 10.15 27.95
N ASP A 302 -5.84 9.97 27.54
CA ASP A 302 -6.62 8.78 27.88
C ASP A 302 -6.20 7.57 27.04
N GLU A 303 -5.94 7.76 25.75
CA GLU A 303 -5.43 6.71 24.85
C GLU A 303 -4.02 6.25 25.27
N ILE A 304 -3.16 7.20 25.61
CA ILE A 304 -1.80 6.92 26.11
C ILE A 304 -1.88 6.10 27.39
N ARG A 305 -2.68 6.54 28.37
CA ARG A 305 -2.86 5.83 29.65
C ARG A 305 -3.43 4.43 29.45
N THR A 306 -4.44 4.30 28.60
CA THR A 306 -5.05 3.01 28.27
C THR A 306 -4.02 2.06 27.67
N ARG A 307 -3.20 2.55 26.72
CA ARG A 307 -2.13 1.78 26.10
C ARG A 307 -1.05 1.37 27.10
N GLN A 308 -0.59 2.29 27.95
CA GLN A 308 0.40 2.00 28.99
C GLN A 308 -0.10 0.93 29.93
N THR A 309 -1.34 1.05 30.43
CA THR A 309 -1.95 0.03 31.30
C THR A 309 -2.08 -1.32 30.60
N ALA A 310 -2.40 -1.34 29.31
CA ALA A 310 -2.50 -2.58 28.54
C ALA A 310 -1.13 -3.22 28.31
N VAL A 311 -0.09 -2.40 28.08
CA VAL A 311 1.31 -2.87 27.97
C VAL A 311 1.79 -3.46 29.31
N GLU A 312 1.56 -2.78 30.43
CA GLU A 312 1.90 -3.27 31.76
C GLU A 312 1.24 -4.62 32.04
N LYS A 313 -0.08 -4.73 31.81
CA LYS A 313 -0.80 -6.00 31.97
C LYS A 313 -0.27 -7.11 31.07
N ALA A 314 0.06 -6.78 29.79
CA ALA A 314 0.60 -7.75 28.87
C ALA A 314 1.98 -8.27 29.29
N ILE A 315 2.79 -7.42 29.93
CA ILE A 315 4.09 -7.80 30.52
C ILE A 315 3.88 -8.72 31.74
N GLU A 316 2.90 -8.42 32.60
CA GLU A 316 2.60 -9.20 33.80
C GLU A 316 1.99 -10.57 33.50
N GLN A 317 1.19 -10.69 32.43
CA GLN A 317 0.43 -11.89 32.06
C GLN A 317 1.17 -12.88 31.16
N ASP A 318 2.48 -12.70 30.94
CA ASP A 318 3.32 -13.59 30.11
C ASP A 318 2.72 -13.91 28.72
N GLY A 319 2.28 -12.87 28.00
CA GLY A 319 1.88 -13.00 26.59
C GLY A 319 0.50 -13.61 26.31
N ALA A 320 -0.36 -13.78 27.31
CA ALA A 320 -1.71 -14.35 27.14
C ALA A 320 -2.66 -13.49 26.26
N THR A 321 -2.28 -12.26 25.89
CA THR A 321 -3.12 -11.29 25.17
C THR A 321 -2.70 -11.05 23.71
N ALA A 322 -1.72 -11.80 23.19
CA ALA A 322 -1.19 -11.57 21.84
C ALA A 322 -2.24 -11.69 20.70
N GLU A 323 -3.33 -12.45 20.93
CA GLU A 323 -4.43 -12.63 19.94
C GLU A 323 -5.65 -11.72 20.22
N GLY A 324 -5.57 -10.84 21.21
CA GLY A 324 -6.64 -9.91 21.56
C GLY A 324 -6.83 -8.78 20.52
N PRO A 325 -7.86 -7.92 20.73
CA PRO A 325 -8.03 -6.73 19.90
C PRO A 325 -6.79 -5.82 19.99
N PRO A 326 -6.51 -4.98 18.98
CA PRO A 326 -5.37 -4.08 19.01
C PRO A 326 -5.41 -3.14 20.22
N ILE A 327 -4.28 -3.00 20.93
CA ILE A 327 -4.16 -2.09 22.07
C ILE A 327 -4.12 -0.62 21.60
N ALA A 328 -3.65 -0.38 20.38
CA ALA A 328 -3.60 0.94 19.79
C ALA A 328 -4.60 1.01 18.63
N SER A 329 -5.76 1.62 18.86
CA SER A 329 -6.76 1.89 17.82
C SER A 329 -6.28 2.89 16.75
N ASN A 330 -5.12 3.54 16.94
CA ASN A 330 -4.68 4.68 16.12
C ASN A 330 -3.48 4.42 15.19
N ALA A 331 -2.92 3.21 15.17
CA ALA A 331 -1.67 2.98 14.43
C ALA A 331 -1.84 2.39 13.03
N ALA A 332 -2.98 1.88 12.64
CA ALA A 332 -3.29 1.41 11.30
C ALA A 332 -4.76 0.98 11.14
N GLU A 333 -5.71 1.75 11.63
CA GLU A 333 -7.04 1.63 11.04
C GLU A 333 -6.92 2.18 9.64
N GLY A 334 -6.60 1.24 8.73
CA GLY A 334 -6.83 1.41 7.32
C GLY A 334 -8.29 1.77 7.13
N ASP A 335 -8.49 2.80 6.33
CA ASP A 335 -9.71 3.02 5.56
C ASP A 335 -11.07 3.27 6.22
N ASP A 336 -11.17 3.65 7.50
CA ASP A 336 -12.37 4.36 7.95
C ASP A 336 -12.33 5.85 7.57
N ASP A 337 -11.87 6.14 6.34
CA ASP A 337 -11.92 7.48 5.72
C ASP A 337 -13.37 7.95 5.42
N GLU A 338 -14.39 7.12 5.68
CA GLU A 338 -15.79 7.53 5.45
C GLU A 338 -16.33 8.50 6.53
N GLN A 339 -15.61 8.72 7.64
CA GLN A 339 -16.07 9.63 8.68
C GLN A 339 -15.05 10.76 8.95
N GLY A 340 -14.89 11.69 7.97
CA GLY A 340 -14.79 13.06 8.43
C GLY A 340 -13.46 13.79 8.36
N PHE A 341 -12.38 13.37 7.67
CA PHE A 341 -11.30 14.32 7.36
C PHE A 341 -11.58 14.97 6.00
N PRO A 342 -12.07 16.22 5.95
CA PRO A 342 -12.63 16.81 4.75
C PRO A 342 -11.55 17.01 3.68
N SER A 343 -11.94 16.84 2.42
CA SER A 343 -11.10 17.19 1.27
C SER A 343 -11.23 18.66 0.91
N VAL A 344 -10.19 19.17 0.25
CA VAL A 344 -10.19 20.50 -0.36
C VAL A 344 -11.26 20.55 -1.43
N GLU A 345 -12.13 21.56 -1.39
CA GLU A 345 -13.11 21.83 -2.43
C GLU A 345 -12.42 22.43 -3.64
N THR A 346 -12.51 21.76 -4.79
CA THR A 346 -12.00 22.25 -6.07
C THR A 346 -13.07 22.08 -7.14
N GLU A 347 -13.18 23.04 -8.04
CA GLU A 347 -14.01 22.90 -9.23
C GLU A 347 -13.44 21.80 -10.11
N THR A 348 -14.26 20.81 -10.48
CA THR A 348 -13.88 19.76 -11.41
C THR A 348 -13.93 20.32 -12.82
N GLY A 349 -12.75 20.63 -13.38
CA GLY A 349 -12.60 20.91 -14.80
C GLY A 349 -12.77 19.65 -15.66
N PRO A 350 -12.80 19.77 -17.01
CA PRO A 350 -12.84 18.62 -17.90
C PRO A 350 -11.59 17.75 -17.70
N ILE A 351 -11.79 16.44 -17.68
CA ILE A 351 -10.73 15.45 -17.47
C ILE A 351 -10.00 15.21 -18.80
N SER A 352 -8.67 15.27 -18.77
CA SER A 352 -7.85 15.11 -19.97
C SER A 352 -7.63 13.65 -20.37
N THR A 353 -7.17 13.46 -21.59
CA THR A 353 -6.72 12.16 -22.13
C THR A 353 -5.54 11.59 -21.33
N GLU A 354 -4.73 12.44 -20.71
CA GLU A 354 -3.59 12.02 -19.89
C GLU A 354 -4.04 11.25 -18.66
N VAL A 355 -5.02 11.77 -17.90
CA VAL A 355 -5.59 11.09 -16.72
C VAL A 355 -6.18 9.75 -17.14
N GLN A 356 -6.91 9.70 -18.26
CA GLN A 356 -7.47 8.46 -18.78
C GLN A 356 -6.37 7.44 -19.10
N THR A 357 -5.27 7.87 -19.70
CA THR A 357 -4.13 7.00 -20.02
C THR A 357 -3.46 6.44 -18.76
N VAL A 358 -3.31 7.24 -17.71
CA VAL A 358 -2.76 6.81 -16.43
C VAL A 358 -3.67 5.78 -15.77
N VAL A 359 -4.97 6.05 -15.72
CA VAL A 359 -5.98 5.13 -15.16
C VAL A 359 -5.99 3.81 -15.93
N ASP A 360 -6.00 3.85 -17.27
CA ASP A 360 -5.97 2.66 -18.11
C ASP A 360 -4.69 1.85 -17.92
N ARG A 361 -3.54 2.51 -17.70
CA ARG A 361 -2.27 1.85 -17.41
C ARG A 361 -2.29 1.15 -16.06
N LEU A 362 -2.77 1.83 -15.02
CA LEU A 362 -2.86 1.28 -13.66
C LEU A 362 -3.93 0.17 -13.54
N ALA A 363 -4.96 0.21 -14.39
CA ALA A 363 -5.99 -0.81 -14.48
C ALA A 363 -5.57 -2.06 -15.28
N ARG A 364 -4.53 -1.96 -16.13
CA ARG A 364 -4.03 -3.12 -16.89
C ARG A 364 -3.16 -4.01 -16.01
N PRO A 365 -3.37 -5.34 -15.97
CA PRO A 365 -2.37 -6.25 -15.44
C PRO A 365 -1.09 -6.06 -16.26
N GLY A 366 0.02 -5.76 -15.60
CA GLY A 366 1.32 -5.59 -16.26
C GLY A 366 1.65 -6.82 -17.12
N PRO A 367 2.31 -6.65 -18.28
CA PRO A 367 2.80 -7.78 -19.04
C PRO A 367 3.69 -8.64 -18.14
N LEU A 368 3.46 -9.94 -18.15
CA LEU A 368 4.36 -10.91 -17.51
C LEU A 368 5.75 -10.62 -18.09
N LEU A 369 6.65 -10.09 -17.26
CA LEU A 369 8.04 -9.92 -17.66
C LEU A 369 8.54 -11.30 -18.11
N PRO A 370 9.18 -11.41 -19.28
CA PRO A 370 9.84 -12.65 -19.67
C PRO A 370 10.80 -13.06 -18.53
N PRO A 371 10.96 -14.34 -18.27
CA PRO A 371 11.93 -14.80 -17.28
C PRO A 371 13.29 -14.16 -17.63
N PRO A 372 14.08 -13.74 -16.63
CA PRO A 372 15.41 -13.21 -16.89
C PRO A 372 16.17 -14.25 -17.72
N PRO A 373 16.96 -13.82 -18.72
CA PRO A 373 17.77 -14.75 -19.47
C PRO A 373 18.61 -15.56 -18.48
N ASP A 374 18.58 -16.88 -18.64
CA ASP A 374 19.38 -17.79 -17.84
C ASP A 374 20.82 -17.29 -17.83
N THR A 375 21.27 -16.80 -16.69
CA THR A 375 22.68 -16.53 -16.48
C THR A 375 23.39 -17.86 -16.67
N PRO A 376 24.36 -17.97 -17.60
CA PRO A 376 25.07 -19.22 -17.80
C PRO A 376 25.70 -19.61 -16.46
N THR A 377 25.23 -20.70 -15.90
CA THR A 377 25.81 -21.32 -14.72
C THR A 377 27.29 -21.60 -15.06
N PRO A 378 28.25 -21.11 -14.27
CA PRO A 378 29.64 -21.44 -14.54
C PRO A 378 29.79 -22.96 -14.48
N THR A 379 30.14 -23.59 -15.60
CA THR A 379 30.45 -25.01 -15.70
C THR A 379 31.62 -25.30 -14.79
N PRO A 380 31.47 -26.16 -13.78
CA PRO A 380 32.61 -26.54 -12.94
C PRO A 380 33.58 -27.31 -13.81
N THR A 381 34.80 -26.82 -13.93
CA THR A 381 35.91 -27.55 -14.53
C THR A 381 36.15 -28.84 -13.73
N PRO A 382 36.10 -30.04 -14.32
CA PRO A 382 36.29 -31.28 -13.59
C PRO A 382 37.74 -31.40 -13.11
N SER A 383 37.94 -31.55 -11.82
CA SER A 383 39.25 -31.90 -11.27
C SER A 383 39.60 -33.36 -11.66
N PRO A 384 40.85 -33.69 -11.97
CA PRO A 384 41.24 -35.02 -12.48
C PRO A 384 40.97 -36.17 -11.51
N ALA A 385 40.81 -35.90 -10.22
CA ALA A 385 40.52 -36.95 -9.22
C ALA A 385 39.04 -37.43 -9.24
N ARG A 386 38.12 -36.66 -9.83
CA ARG A 386 36.69 -37.01 -9.88
C ARG A 386 36.34 -37.85 -11.11
N THR A 387 37.16 -37.83 -12.14
CA THR A 387 36.92 -38.57 -13.39
C THR A 387 37.06 -40.06 -13.19
N TRP A 388 38.01 -40.50 -12.36
CA TRP A 388 38.23 -41.94 -12.04
C TRP A 388 37.10 -42.54 -11.20
N MET A 389 36.46 -41.75 -10.35
CA MET A 389 35.35 -42.21 -9.52
C MET A 389 34.08 -42.47 -10.33
N TRP A 390 33.85 -41.71 -11.40
CA TRP A 390 32.69 -41.88 -12.29
C TRP A 390 32.90 -43.06 -13.26
N ILE A 391 34.12 -43.35 -13.68
CA ILE A 391 34.44 -44.53 -14.51
C ILE A 391 34.25 -45.83 -13.69
N ALA A 392 34.63 -45.83 -12.42
CA ALA A 392 34.40 -46.97 -11.53
C ALA A 392 32.90 -47.19 -11.25
N LEU A 393 32.11 -46.09 -11.07
CA LEU A 393 30.66 -46.15 -10.87
C LEU A 393 29.91 -46.63 -12.12
N ALA A 394 30.35 -46.22 -13.31
CA ALA A 394 29.76 -46.66 -14.59
C ALA A 394 29.96 -48.17 -14.85
N LEU A 395 31.09 -48.72 -14.49
CA LEU A 395 31.37 -50.16 -14.62
C LEU A 395 30.52 -51.02 -13.65
N VAL A 396 30.21 -50.50 -12.45
CA VAL A 396 29.36 -51.21 -11.49
C VAL A 396 27.88 -51.16 -11.94
N VAL A 397 27.45 -50.08 -12.56
CA VAL A 397 26.06 -49.94 -13.07
C VAL A 397 25.82 -50.80 -14.30
N LEU A 398 26.82 -51.02 -15.18
CA LEU A 398 26.71 -51.90 -16.34
C LEU A 398 26.69 -53.41 -15.96
N ALA A 399 27.29 -53.78 -14.84
CA ALA A 399 27.25 -55.17 -14.35
C ALA A 399 25.99 -55.53 -13.55
N GLY A 400 25.31 -54.49 -12.93
CA GLY A 400 24.10 -54.67 -12.12
C GLY A 400 22.77 -54.39 -12.85
N GLY A 401 22.82 -53.78 -14.03
CA GLY A 401 21.63 -53.25 -14.72
C GLY A 401 20.77 -54.30 -15.43
N GLY A 402 21.27 -55.53 -15.64
CA GLY A 402 20.52 -56.56 -16.37
C GLY A 402 19.35 -57.18 -15.61
N VAL A 403 19.32 -57.11 -14.28
CA VAL A 403 18.29 -57.74 -13.45
C VAL A 403 17.18 -56.73 -13.04
N ALA A 404 17.51 -55.44 -12.95
CA ALA A 404 16.55 -54.41 -12.53
C ALA A 404 15.61 -53.97 -13.66
N VAL A 405 16.03 -54.03 -14.93
CA VAL A 405 15.17 -53.63 -16.07
C VAL A 405 14.07 -54.67 -16.34
N ALA A 406 14.31 -55.97 -16.05
CA ALA A 406 13.28 -57.01 -16.20
C ALA A 406 12.15 -56.90 -15.14
N PHE A 407 12.39 -56.28 -13.98
CA PHE A 407 11.39 -56.13 -12.91
C PHE A 407 10.54 -54.85 -13.03
N LEU A 408 11.02 -53.84 -13.79
CA LEU A 408 10.34 -52.55 -13.98
C LEU A 408 9.37 -52.55 -15.19
N ILE A 409 9.53 -53.52 -16.13
CA ILE A 409 8.60 -53.61 -17.29
C ILE A 409 7.26 -54.29 -16.94
N GLN A 410 7.12 -54.90 -15.77
CA GLN A 410 5.90 -55.61 -15.34
C GLN A 410 4.95 -54.78 -14.47
N ARG A 411 5.27 -53.51 -14.17
CA ARG A 411 4.37 -52.57 -13.49
C ARG A 411 4.29 -51.23 -14.24
N GLN A 412 3.64 -51.21 -15.37
CA GLN A 412 3.04 -49.97 -15.86
C GLN A 412 1.80 -49.67 -15.00
N PRO A 413 1.77 -48.56 -14.24
CA PRO A 413 0.53 -48.04 -13.76
C PRO A 413 -0.30 -47.54 -14.97
N GLN A 414 -1.53 -48.00 -15.08
CA GLN A 414 -2.50 -47.43 -16.00
C GLN A 414 -2.49 -45.94 -15.84
N ALA A 415 -2.44 -45.21 -16.95
CA ALA A 415 -2.57 -43.76 -16.97
C ALA A 415 -3.82 -43.33 -16.17
N PRO A 416 -3.73 -42.34 -15.28
CA PRO A 416 -4.91 -41.83 -14.63
C PRO A 416 -5.83 -41.30 -15.73
N THR A 417 -7.06 -41.80 -15.76
CA THR A 417 -8.16 -41.23 -16.52
C THR A 417 -8.20 -39.75 -16.20
N GLU A 418 -8.13 -38.87 -17.19
CA GLU A 418 -8.29 -37.43 -17.01
C GLU A 418 -9.59 -37.20 -16.23
N ILE A 419 -9.44 -36.79 -14.99
CA ILE A 419 -10.54 -36.25 -14.21
C ILE A 419 -10.72 -34.84 -14.76
N ILE A 420 -11.71 -34.68 -15.65
CA ILE A 420 -12.22 -33.37 -16.03
C ILE A 420 -12.76 -32.77 -14.73
N VAL A 421 -12.02 -31.86 -14.12
CA VAL A 421 -12.49 -31.07 -12.98
C VAL A 421 -13.60 -30.17 -13.52
N GLU A 422 -14.84 -30.47 -13.19
CA GLU A 422 -15.96 -29.59 -13.42
C GLU A 422 -15.67 -28.25 -12.75
N LYS A 423 -15.71 -27.16 -13.53
CA LYS A 423 -15.56 -25.81 -13.01
C LYS A 423 -16.60 -25.58 -11.93
N SER A 424 -16.18 -25.20 -10.75
CA SER A 424 -17.08 -24.87 -9.65
C SER A 424 -17.87 -23.60 -10.00
N ASP A 425 -19.10 -23.47 -9.47
CA ASP A 425 -19.93 -22.27 -9.63
C ASP A 425 -19.20 -20.98 -9.22
N ALA A 426 -18.26 -21.08 -8.29
CA ALA A 426 -17.44 -19.96 -7.83
C ALA A 426 -16.44 -19.46 -8.90
N GLU A 427 -15.75 -20.36 -9.61
CA GLU A 427 -14.80 -19.99 -10.68
C GLU A 427 -15.50 -19.36 -11.88
N THR A 428 -16.70 -19.89 -12.23
CA THR A 428 -17.52 -19.33 -13.29
C THR A 428 -18.00 -17.92 -12.94
N ARG A 429 -18.41 -17.69 -11.69
CA ARG A 429 -18.86 -16.38 -11.19
C ARG A 429 -17.72 -15.35 -11.21
N GLU A 430 -16.49 -15.76 -10.89
CA GLU A 430 -15.31 -14.88 -10.92
C GLU A 430 -14.96 -14.49 -12.37
N ALA A 431 -14.96 -15.45 -13.30
CA ALA A 431 -14.73 -15.21 -14.72
C ALA A 431 -15.77 -14.26 -15.32
N ASP A 432 -17.04 -14.42 -14.99
CA ASP A 432 -18.13 -13.55 -15.44
C ASP A 432 -18.00 -12.14 -14.89
N THR A 433 -17.71 -12.01 -13.60
CA THR A 433 -17.49 -10.71 -12.96
C THR A 433 -16.33 -9.96 -13.63
N LYS A 434 -15.24 -10.67 -13.96
CA LYS A 434 -14.09 -10.10 -14.68
C LYS A 434 -14.49 -9.62 -16.08
N THR A 435 -15.31 -10.37 -16.79
CA THR A 435 -15.76 -10.03 -18.13
C THR A 435 -16.68 -8.81 -18.14
N VAL A 436 -17.58 -8.69 -17.16
CA VAL A 436 -18.41 -7.48 -16.98
C VAL A 436 -17.55 -6.26 -16.62
N LYS A 437 -16.55 -6.41 -15.76
CA LYS A 437 -15.59 -5.32 -15.43
C LYS A 437 -14.85 -4.80 -16.69
N GLN A 438 -14.50 -5.66 -17.63
CA GLN A 438 -13.89 -5.24 -18.91
C GLN A 438 -14.84 -4.42 -19.78
N SER A 439 -16.14 -4.57 -19.59
CA SER A 439 -17.17 -3.82 -20.31
C SER A 439 -17.65 -2.58 -19.54
N PHE A 440 -17.08 -2.31 -18.36
CA PHE A 440 -17.51 -1.23 -17.47
C PHE A 440 -17.50 0.15 -18.12
N GLY A 441 -16.49 0.45 -18.96
CA GLY A 441 -16.42 1.73 -19.69
C GLY A 441 -17.63 1.93 -20.62
N ARG A 442 -18.09 0.88 -21.31
CA ARG A 442 -19.29 0.92 -22.17
C ARG A 442 -20.57 1.09 -21.35
N LEU A 443 -20.67 0.43 -20.19
CA LEU A 443 -21.80 0.59 -19.28
C LEU A 443 -21.90 2.01 -18.72
N MET A 444 -20.78 2.60 -18.33
CA MET A 444 -20.71 3.99 -17.87
C MET A 444 -20.99 5.01 -18.97
N ALA A 445 -20.57 4.75 -20.21
CA ALA A 445 -20.91 5.59 -21.35
C ALA A 445 -22.43 5.63 -21.58
N CYS A 446 -23.14 4.49 -21.42
CA CYS A 446 -24.60 4.45 -21.45
C CYS A 446 -25.21 5.31 -20.33
N ALA A 447 -24.72 5.17 -19.10
CA ALA A 447 -25.22 5.92 -17.95
C ALA A 447 -25.01 7.43 -18.08
N THR A 448 -23.89 7.85 -18.63
CA THR A 448 -23.58 9.27 -18.90
C THR A 448 -24.45 9.84 -20.00
N LYS A 449 -24.67 9.06 -21.07
CA LYS A 449 -25.49 9.48 -22.23
C LYS A 449 -26.99 9.57 -21.90
N HIS A 450 -27.46 8.74 -20.97
CA HIS A 450 -28.86 8.63 -20.59
C HIS A 450 -29.03 8.72 -19.05
N PRO A 451 -28.82 9.91 -18.45
CA PRO A 451 -28.86 10.05 -17.00
C PRO A 451 -30.28 9.82 -16.47
N VAL A 452 -30.36 9.07 -15.36
CA VAL A 452 -31.60 8.77 -14.62
C VAL A 452 -31.52 9.33 -13.20
N ARG A 453 -32.65 9.36 -12.47
CA ARG A 453 -32.70 9.84 -11.08
C ARG A 453 -32.20 8.81 -10.06
N ALA A 454 -31.94 7.58 -10.48
CA ALA A 454 -31.47 6.51 -9.62
C ALA A 454 -29.95 6.58 -9.44
N ASP A 455 -29.47 6.42 -8.22
CA ASP A 455 -28.02 6.40 -7.90
C ASP A 455 -27.38 5.05 -8.20
N LYS A 456 -28.18 3.99 -8.27
CA LYS A 456 -27.76 2.62 -8.58
C LYS A 456 -28.77 1.88 -9.45
N ALA A 457 -28.28 0.95 -10.25
CA ALA A 457 -29.11 -0.04 -10.93
C ALA A 457 -28.66 -1.46 -10.52
N GLU A 458 -29.59 -2.27 -10.05
CA GLU A 458 -29.35 -3.69 -9.87
C GLU A 458 -29.66 -4.40 -11.18
N VAL A 459 -28.74 -5.25 -11.64
CA VAL A 459 -28.83 -5.93 -12.93
C VAL A 459 -28.82 -7.43 -12.69
N ALA A 460 -29.91 -8.11 -13.07
CA ALA A 460 -30.01 -9.56 -13.09
C ALA A 460 -29.84 -10.06 -14.54
N VAL A 461 -28.81 -10.85 -14.80
CA VAL A 461 -28.48 -11.41 -16.10
C VAL A 461 -28.61 -12.93 -16.04
N GLU A 462 -29.46 -13.53 -16.87
CA GLU A 462 -29.50 -14.97 -17.08
C GLU A 462 -28.59 -15.34 -18.26
N ILE A 463 -27.72 -16.31 -18.06
CA ILE A 463 -26.69 -16.70 -19.02
C ILE A 463 -26.88 -18.18 -19.35
N ASP A 464 -26.92 -18.52 -20.64
CA ASP A 464 -27.03 -19.89 -21.10
C ASP A 464 -25.74 -20.70 -21.02
N ALA A 465 -25.79 -21.98 -21.32
CA ALA A 465 -24.63 -22.87 -21.29
C ALA A 465 -23.50 -22.44 -22.25
N THR A 466 -23.84 -21.67 -23.28
CA THR A 466 -22.84 -21.17 -24.27
C THR A 466 -22.18 -19.87 -23.84
N GLY A 467 -22.57 -19.28 -22.70
CA GLY A 467 -22.06 -18.02 -22.21
C GLY A 467 -22.71 -16.77 -22.82
N LYS A 468 -23.94 -16.89 -23.36
CA LYS A 468 -24.72 -15.75 -23.86
C LYS A 468 -25.77 -15.31 -22.87
N ALA A 469 -25.96 -14.00 -22.74
CA ALA A 469 -27.04 -13.42 -21.96
C ALA A 469 -28.40 -13.65 -22.66
N THR A 470 -29.31 -14.35 -22.01
CA THR A 470 -30.64 -14.68 -22.51
C THR A 470 -31.74 -13.78 -21.96
N SER A 471 -31.57 -13.29 -20.74
CA SER A 471 -32.48 -12.38 -20.08
C SER A 471 -31.70 -11.34 -19.26
N ILE A 472 -32.12 -10.08 -19.35
CA ILE A 472 -31.46 -8.96 -18.61
C ILE A 472 -32.56 -8.09 -18.02
N ARG A 473 -32.60 -7.99 -16.68
CA ARG A 473 -33.55 -7.17 -15.94
C ARG A 473 -32.80 -6.13 -15.11
N PHE A 474 -33.41 -4.97 -14.98
CA PHE A 474 -32.86 -3.86 -14.19
C PHE A 474 -33.84 -3.46 -13.10
N GLU A 475 -33.33 -3.10 -11.94
CA GLU A 475 -34.06 -2.44 -10.86
C GLU A 475 -33.36 -1.12 -10.52
N PRO A 476 -34.13 0.01 -10.40
CA PRO A 476 -35.60 0.09 -10.45
C PRO A 476 -36.19 -0.13 -11.86
N ALA A 477 -37.42 -0.58 -11.88
CA ALA A 477 -38.13 -1.00 -13.12
C ALA A 477 -38.19 0.09 -14.22
N GLU A 478 -38.09 1.36 -13.86
CA GLU A 478 -38.07 2.49 -14.79
C GLU A 478 -36.90 2.40 -15.80
N ILE A 479 -35.79 1.77 -15.39
CA ILE A 479 -34.63 1.58 -16.26
C ILE A 479 -34.93 0.59 -17.39
N ASN A 480 -35.79 -0.41 -17.17
CA ASN A 480 -36.07 -1.46 -18.16
C ASN A 480 -36.70 -0.92 -19.46
N THR A 481 -37.49 0.13 -19.38
CA THR A 481 -38.23 0.71 -20.53
C THR A 481 -37.59 1.97 -21.08
N GLY A 482 -36.58 2.53 -20.41
CA GLY A 482 -35.90 3.77 -20.81
C GLY A 482 -34.74 3.56 -21.79
N ALA A 483 -34.25 4.68 -22.33
CA ALA A 483 -33.08 4.72 -23.23
C ALA A 483 -31.81 4.18 -22.56
N LEU A 484 -31.65 4.36 -21.23
CA LEU A 484 -30.56 3.78 -20.46
C LEU A 484 -30.64 2.26 -20.47
N GLY A 485 -31.80 1.68 -20.16
CA GLY A 485 -31.97 0.23 -20.14
C GLY A 485 -31.75 -0.44 -21.49
N THR A 486 -32.14 0.22 -22.58
CA THR A 486 -31.84 -0.24 -23.95
C THR A 486 -30.33 -0.26 -24.20
N CYS A 487 -29.64 0.84 -23.92
CA CYS A 487 -28.18 0.95 -24.09
C CYS A 487 -27.42 -0.08 -23.23
N LEU A 488 -27.81 -0.24 -21.97
CA LEU A 488 -27.17 -1.21 -21.08
C LEU A 488 -27.41 -2.65 -21.55
N ARG A 489 -28.63 -2.97 -22.05
CA ARG A 489 -28.97 -4.28 -22.59
C ARG A 489 -28.11 -4.65 -23.79
N ASP A 490 -27.89 -3.71 -24.71
CA ASP A 490 -27.02 -3.91 -25.88
C ASP A 490 -25.58 -4.22 -25.45
N VAL A 491 -25.07 -3.55 -24.42
CA VAL A 491 -23.74 -3.83 -23.86
C VAL A 491 -23.67 -5.23 -23.27
N PHE A 492 -24.65 -5.64 -22.44
CA PHE A 492 -24.68 -6.98 -21.82
C PHE A 492 -24.86 -8.10 -22.83
N GLN A 493 -25.65 -7.91 -23.88
CA GLN A 493 -25.81 -8.87 -24.98
C GLN A 493 -24.52 -9.04 -25.80
N GLY A 494 -23.69 -8.03 -25.87
CA GLY A 494 -22.36 -8.07 -26.52
C GLY A 494 -21.26 -8.68 -25.65
N ILE A 495 -21.55 -9.09 -24.39
CA ILE A 495 -20.58 -9.74 -23.51
C ILE A 495 -20.62 -11.25 -23.72
N SER A 496 -19.43 -11.86 -23.92
CA SER A 496 -19.27 -13.31 -23.92
C SER A 496 -18.85 -13.77 -22.54
N PHE A 497 -19.79 -14.37 -21.79
CA PHE A 497 -19.55 -14.91 -20.45
C PHE A 497 -18.85 -16.27 -20.50
N ALA A 498 -18.40 -16.79 -19.38
CA ALA A 498 -17.80 -18.11 -19.32
C ALA A 498 -18.83 -19.20 -19.67
N THR A 499 -18.42 -20.21 -20.44
CA THR A 499 -19.25 -21.40 -20.72
C THR A 499 -19.49 -22.20 -19.45
N ARG A 500 -20.69 -22.81 -19.31
CA ARG A 500 -21.14 -23.50 -18.09
C ARG A 500 -22.01 -24.73 -18.42
N ASN A 501 -22.17 -25.61 -17.47
CA ASN A 501 -22.90 -26.86 -17.69
C ASN A 501 -24.43 -26.68 -17.72
N ALA A 502 -24.95 -25.58 -17.14
CA ALA A 502 -26.38 -25.24 -17.14
C ALA A 502 -26.55 -23.70 -17.15
N SER A 503 -27.75 -23.23 -17.53
CA SER A 503 -28.06 -21.79 -17.41
C SER A 503 -27.99 -21.34 -15.95
N SER A 504 -27.38 -20.20 -15.71
CA SER A 504 -27.25 -19.61 -14.35
C SER A 504 -27.47 -18.11 -14.36
N GLY A 505 -27.87 -17.55 -13.21
CA GLY A 505 -28.11 -16.13 -13.02
C GLY A 505 -26.89 -15.43 -12.43
N LEU A 506 -26.58 -14.24 -12.94
CA LEU A 506 -25.59 -13.31 -12.39
C LEU A 506 -26.31 -12.04 -11.92
N GLN A 507 -26.11 -11.66 -10.65
CA GLN A 507 -26.63 -10.40 -10.13
C GLN A 507 -25.46 -9.41 -9.96
N LEU A 508 -25.67 -8.18 -10.43
CA LEU A 508 -24.68 -7.10 -10.41
C LEU A 508 -25.35 -5.81 -9.93
N VAL A 509 -24.57 -4.96 -9.26
CA VAL A 509 -24.98 -3.60 -8.94
C VAL A 509 -24.15 -2.64 -9.75
N VAL A 510 -24.79 -1.81 -10.56
CA VAL A 510 -24.15 -0.76 -11.36
C VAL A 510 -24.46 0.58 -10.72
N MET A 511 -23.44 1.28 -10.22
CA MET A 511 -23.60 2.64 -9.70
C MET A 511 -23.78 3.61 -10.88
N LEU A 512 -24.81 4.43 -10.82
CA LEU A 512 -25.17 5.39 -11.87
C LEU A 512 -24.77 6.80 -11.44
N PRO A 513 -24.28 7.65 -12.34
CA PRO A 513 -24.05 9.06 -12.04
C PRO A 513 -25.41 9.75 -11.78
N SER A 514 -25.65 10.17 -10.54
CA SER A 514 -26.90 10.83 -10.17
C SER A 514 -26.99 12.21 -10.83
N LYS A 515 -28.15 12.53 -11.42
CA LYS A 515 -28.50 13.89 -11.75
C LYS A 515 -28.85 14.59 -10.43
N LYS A 516 -27.96 15.45 -9.90
CA LYS A 516 -28.37 16.39 -8.85
C LYS A 516 -29.53 17.23 -9.37
N PRO A 517 -30.55 17.48 -8.52
CA PRO A 517 -31.71 18.28 -8.88
C PRO A 517 -31.36 19.71 -9.28
#